data_9e5909225540d28498b2360fb675eb43
#
_entry.id   9e5909225540d28498b2360fb675eb43
#
_cell.length_a   1.000
_cell.length_b   1.000
_cell.length_c   1.000
_cell.angle_alpha   90.00
_cell.angle_beta   90.00
_cell.angle_gamma   90.00
#
_symmetry.space_group_name_H-M   'P 1'
#
loop_
_entity.id
_entity.type
_entity.pdbx_description
1 polymer ?
#
loop_
_entity_poly.entity_id
_entity_poly.type
_entity_poly.pdbx_seq_one_letter_code
_entity_poly.pdbx_strand_id
1 'polypeptide(L)'
;THPYNEHSEGHHVMLTGRSDLPRGFSGSRPNPTDHPCIASMVSNLLPRRNNLPPAAVLPEKLVHVTGRTIPGQFGGVMGGDHDPWFIEASQFKTSKYIHGAFPEYGFQRWEGANNPPDYKFEAPRLELHQGMLKDRFKSRLALLSGLDEQRRHLDRAAQVGQFNRFRGEAASLLTGSGVHQALNVHSADDKLQEKYGKNT
;
A
#
# COMPACT_ATOMS: atom_id res chain seq x y z
N THR A 1 -17.68 -12.54 -14.22
CA THR A 1 -16.93 -13.43 -15.16
C THR A 1 -16.26 -12.58 -16.22
N HIS A 2 -15.05 -12.93 -16.62
CA HIS A 2 -14.28 -12.28 -17.68
C HIS A 2 -13.86 -13.34 -18.72
N PRO A 3 -13.60 -12.94 -19.97
CA PRO A 3 -13.28 -13.87 -21.06
C PRO A 3 -11.82 -14.35 -21.06
N TYR A 4 -11.00 -13.86 -20.14
CA TYR A 4 -9.54 -14.09 -20.15
C TYR A 4 -9.17 -15.33 -19.35
N ASN A 5 -8.22 -16.10 -19.90
CA ASN A 5 -7.71 -17.32 -19.26
C ASN A 5 -6.42 -17.08 -18.47
N GLU A 6 -5.72 -15.98 -18.75
CA GLU A 6 -4.48 -15.62 -18.08
C GLU A 6 -4.73 -14.91 -16.77
N HIS A 7 -4.00 -15.27 -15.72
CA HIS A 7 -4.19 -14.71 -14.37
C HIS A 7 -3.99 -13.19 -14.33
N SER A 8 -2.98 -12.65 -15.02
CA SER A 8 -2.70 -11.22 -15.01
C SER A 8 -3.78 -10.40 -15.70
N GLU A 9 -4.38 -10.92 -16.76
CA GLU A 9 -5.51 -10.31 -17.45
C GLU A 9 -6.76 -10.33 -16.55
N GLY A 10 -7.04 -11.48 -15.92
CA GLY A 10 -8.12 -11.62 -14.95
C GLY A 10 -7.97 -10.68 -13.75
N HIS A 11 -6.77 -10.57 -13.17
CA HIS A 11 -6.50 -9.62 -12.11
C HIS A 11 -6.73 -8.18 -12.53
N HIS A 12 -6.26 -7.80 -13.74
CA HIS A 12 -6.48 -6.46 -14.27
C HIS A 12 -7.97 -6.12 -14.34
N VAL A 13 -8.77 -7.00 -14.92
CA VAL A 13 -10.23 -6.81 -15.00
C VAL A 13 -10.87 -6.68 -13.61
N MET A 14 -10.49 -7.53 -12.67
CA MET A 14 -11.05 -7.54 -11.32
C MET A 14 -10.66 -6.28 -10.53
N LEU A 15 -9.42 -5.82 -10.64
CA LEU A 15 -8.90 -4.69 -9.88
C LEU A 15 -9.31 -3.33 -10.45
N THR A 16 -9.53 -3.26 -11.77
CA THR A 16 -9.92 -2.01 -12.44
C THR A 16 -11.42 -1.88 -12.66
N GLY A 17 -12.18 -2.98 -12.59
CA GLY A 17 -13.60 -3.02 -12.95
C GLY A 17 -13.85 -2.88 -14.46
N ARG A 18 -12.81 -2.94 -15.30
CA ARG A 18 -12.92 -2.83 -16.75
C ARG A 18 -13.00 -4.21 -17.37
N SER A 19 -13.88 -4.39 -18.35
CA SER A 19 -14.03 -5.66 -19.09
C SER A 19 -13.03 -5.81 -20.24
N ASP A 20 -12.32 -4.75 -20.59
CA ASP A 20 -11.35 -4.67 -21.67
C ASP A 20 -9.94 -4.47 -21.12
N LEU A 21 -8.95 -4.90 -21.88
CA LEU A 21 -7.55 -4.63 -21.60
C LEU A 21 -7.09 -3.37 -22.36
N PRO A 22 -6.21 -2.55 -21.76
CA PRO A 22 -5.69 -1.38 -22.43
C PRO A 22 -4.76 -1.77 -23.60
N ARG A 23 -4.65 -0.87 -24.57
CA ARG A 23 -3.75 -1.10 -25.71
C ARG A 23 -2.29 -1.24 -25.21
N GLY A 24 -1.64 -2.33 -25.60
CA GLY A 24 -0.27 -2.61 -25.16
C GLY A 24 -0.18 -3.20 -23.75
N PHE A 25 -1.28 -3.73 -23.21
CA PHE A 25 -1.26 -4.44 -21.93
C PHE A 25 -0.17 -5.51 -21.89
N SER A 26 0.50 -5.60 -20.76
CA SER A 26 1.50 -6.63 -20.51
C SER A 26 1.16 -7.41 -19.24
N GLY A 27 0.91 -8.69 -19.35
CA GLY A 27 0.70 -9.56 -18.19
C GLY A 27 1.94 -9.75 -17.31
N SER A 28 3.12 -9.30 -17.74
CA SER A 28 4.37 -9.49 -17.02
C SER A 28 4.81 -8.29 -16.18
N ARG A 29 4.25 -7.10 -16.44
CA ARG A 29 4.59 -5.87 -15.72
C ARG A 29 3.48 -4.83 -15.81
N PRO A 30 3.31 -3.97 -14.81
CA PRO A 30 2.46 -2.79 -14.91
C PRO A 30 2.98 -1.80 -15.96
N ASN A 31 2.07 -1.13 -16.64
CA ASN A 31 2.37 -0.07 -17.61
C ASN A 31 1.67 1.25 -17.24
N PRO A 32 2.27 2.41 -17.57
CA PRO A 32 1.61 3.70 -17.37
C PRO A 32 0.32 3.86 -18.18
N THR A 33 0.10 3.02 -19.19
CA THR A 33 -1.12 3.01 -20.04
C THR A 33 -2.19 2.07 -19.53
N ASP A 34 -1.96 1.35 -18.42
CA ASP A 34 -2.95 0.46 -17.83
C ASP A 34 -4.16 1.27 -17.32
N HIS A 35 -5.32 0.63 -17.26
CA HIS A 35 -6.47 1.24 -16.60
C HIS A 35 -6.19 1.40 -15.10
N PRO A 36 -6.63 2.51 -14.50
CA PRO A 36 -6.43 2.73 -13.06
C PRO A 36 -7.23 1.71 -12.26
N CYS A 37 -6.66 1.23 -11.17
CA CYS A 37 -7.40 0.39 -10.24
C CYS A 37 -8.49 1.17 -9.50
N ILE A 38 -9.48 0.46 -8.98
CA ILE A 38 -10.60 1.05 -8.21
C ILE A 38 -10.06 1.87 -7.03
N ALA A 39 -9.04 1.38 -6.34
CA ALA A 39 -8.42 2.10 -5.22
C ALA A 39 -7.80 3.44 -5.66
N SER A 40 -7.19 3.50 -6.84
CA SER A 40 -6.65 4.76 -7.41
C SER A 40 -7.77 5.74 -7.76
N MET A 41 -8.88 5.27 -8.32
CA MET A 41 -10.04 6.11 -8.59
C MET A 41 -10.64 6.67 -7.29
N VAL A 42 -10.76 5.85 -6.25
CA VAL A 42 -11.20 6.29 -4.92
C VAL A 42 -10.24 7.33 -4.35
N SER A 43 -8.94 7.13 -4.48
CA SER A 43 -7.92 8.09 -4.02
C SER A 43 -8.00 9.44 -4.73
N ASN A 44 -8.47 9.47 -5.97
CA ASN A 44 -8.68 10.71 -6.71
C ASN A 44 -10.00 11.42 -6.36
N LEU A 45 -11.05 10.64 -6.07
CA LEU A 45 -12.40 11.18 -5.87
C LEU A 45 -12.66 11.60 -4.42
N LEU A 46 -12.03 10.94 -3.45
CA LEU A 46 -12.29 11.21 -2.04
C LEU A 46 -11.22 12.11 -1.43
N PRO A 47 -11.63 13.06 -0.59
CA PRO A 47 -10.67 13.88 0.14
C PRO A 47 -9.90 13.05 1.17
N ARG A 48 -8.65 13.39 1.36
CA ARG A 48 -7.83 12.84 2.44
C ARG A 48 -8.41 13.26 3.80
N ARG A 49 -8.53 12.30 4.71
CA ARG A 49 -8.96 12.56 6.08
C ARG A 49 -7.78 12.33 7.02
N ASN A 50 -7.53 13.29 7.90
CA ASN A 50 -6.42 13.22 8.88
C ASN A 50 -5.06 12.93 8.22
N ASN A 51 -4.82 13.46 7.02
CA ASN A 51 -3.63 13.23 6.19
C ASN A 51 -3.41 11.76 5.80
N LEU A 52 -4.43 10.91 5.92
CA LEU A 52 -4.37 9.53 5.46
C LEU A 52 -4.77 9.46 3.99
N PRO A 53 -4.11 8.60 3.20
CA PRO A 53 -4.56 8.28 1.85
C PRO A 53 -6.00 7.73 1.89
N PRO A 54 -6.86 8.11 0.92
CA PRO A 54 -8.24 7.65 0.88
C PRO A 54 -8.41 6.15 0.62
N ALA A 55 -7.40 5.51 0.04
CA ALA A 55 -7.40 4.09 -0.24
C ALA A 55 -6.06 3.45 0.12
N ALA A 56 -6.14 2.28 0.73
CA ALA A 56 -5.00 1.45 1.08
C ALA A 56 -5.21 0.01 0.56
N VAL A 57 -4.13 -0.64 0.20
CA VAL A 57 -4.09 -2.03 -0.23
C VAL A 57 -3.35 -2.85 0.82
N LEU A 58 -3.98 -3.91 1.29
CA LEU A 58 -3.48 -4.85 2.28
C LEU A 58 -3.51 -6.26 1.70
N PRO A 59 -2.67 -7.17 2.16
CA PRO A 59 -1.56 -6.97 3.10
C PRO A 59 -0.30 -6.45 2.41
N GLU A 60 -0.24 -6.50 1.09
CA GLU A 60 0.91 -6.13 0.26
C GLU A 60 0.51 -5.88 -1.20
N LYS A 61 1.46 -5.47 -2.02
CA LYS A 61 1.29 -5.52 -3.48
C LYS A 61 1.11 -6.96 -3.95
N LEU A 62 0.24 -7.14 -4.94
CA LEU A 62 0.11 -8.43 -5.60
C LEU A 62 1.37 -8.72 -6.43
N VAL A 63 2.08 -9.76 -6.04
CA VAL A 63 3.28 -10.24 -6.70
C VAL A 63 3.07 -11.71 -7.09
N HIS A 64 3.39 -12.05 -8.31
CA HIS A 64 3.33 -13.42 -8.79
C HIS A 64 4.46 -14.28 -8.17
N VAL A 65 4.27 -15.58 -8.06
CA VAL A 65 5.27 -16.53 -7.54
C VAL A 65 6.67 -16.37 -8.16
N THR A 66 6.75 -15.87 -9.39
CA THR A 66 8.02 -15.58 -10.07
C THR A 66 8.66 -14.25 -9.68
N GLY A 67 8.09 -13.50 -8.72
CA GLY A 67 8.56 -12.19 -8.27
C GLY A 67 8.10 -11.02 -9.15
N ARG A 68 7.35 -11.24 -10.22
CA ARG A 68 6.82 -10.16 -11.06
C ARG A 68 5.64 -9.47 -10.40
N THR A 69 5.59 -8.16 -10.48
CA THR A 69 4.44 -7.36 -10.01
C THR A 69 3.25 -7.56 -10.93
N ILE A 70 2.09 -7.90 -10.37
CA ILE A 70 0.84 -8.07 -11.12
C ILE A 70 0.32 -6.70 -11.59
N PRO A 71 -0.07 -6.54 -12.88
CA PRO A 71 -0.67 -5.32 -13.39
C PRO A 71 -2.09 -5.09 -12.85
N GLY A 72 -2.62 -3.86 -13.02
CA GLY A 72 -3.99 -3.50 -12.67
C GLY A 72 -4.19 -3.03 -11.22
N GLN A 73 -3.14 -2.89 -10.42
CA GLN A 73 -3.23 -2.44 -9.03
C GLN A 73 -2.71 -1.01 -8.79
N PHE A 74 -2.41 -0.28 -9.84
CA PHE A 74 -1.80 1.06 -9.81
C PHE A 74 -2.70 2.12 -10.45
N GLY A 75 -2.23 3.37 -10.42
CA GLY A 75 -2.91 4.51 -11.05
C GLY A 75 -2.97 4.47 -12.57
N GLY A 76 -2.07 3.73 -13.21
CA GLY A 76 -2.04 3.60 -14.66
C GLY A 76 -2.03 4.96 -15.37
N VAL A 77 -2.99 5.18 -16.27
CA VAL A 77 -3.13 6.45 -17.02
C VAL A 77 -3.36 7.69 -16.15
N MET A 78 -3.73 7.52 -14.88
CA MET A 78 -3.85 8.63 -13.93
C MET A 78 -2.51 9.05 -13.34
N GLY A 79 -1.46 8.25 -13.54
CA GLY A 79 -0.13 8.49 -13.00
C GLY A 79 0.07 7.95 -11.58
N GLY A 80 1.35 7.80 -11.19
CA GLY A 80 1.74 7.23 -9.89
C GLY A 80 1.31 8.04 -8.67
N ASP A 81 0.95 9.31 -8.86
CA ASP A 81 0.41 10.17 -7.80
C ASP A 81 -0.94 9.68 -7.26
N HIS A 82 -1.63 8.89 -8.06
CA HIS A 82 -2.91 8.29 -7.74
C HIS A 82 -2.79 6.82 -7.34
N ASP A 83 -1.56 6.31 -7.19
CA ASP A 83 -1.37 4.96 -6.66
C ASP A 83 -1.99 4.86 -5.26
N PRO A 84 -2.65 3.74 -4.94
CA PRO A 84 -3.13 3.52 -3.58
C PRO A 84 -1.94 3.34 -2.63
N TRP A 85 -2.18 3.55 -1.35
CA TRP A 85 -1.16 3.26 -0.35
C TRP A 85 -1.03 1.75 -0.14
N PHE A 86 0.07 1.18 -0.57
CA PHE A 86 0.39 -0.23 -0.31
C PHE A 86 0.98 -0.36 1.09
N ILE A 87 0.28 -1.09 1.94
CA ILE A 87 0.74 -1.40 3.30
C ILE A 87 1.36 -2.79 3.26
N GLU A 88 2.68 -2.84 3.25
CA GLU A 88 3.40 -4.11 3.25
C GLU A 88 3.45 -4.66 4.69
N ALA A 89 2.38 -5.36 5.08
CA ALA A 89 2.24 -5.95 6.41
C ALA A 89 2.83 -7.37 6.51
N SER A 90 3.12 -8.00 5.37
CA SER A 90 3.85 -9.26 5.32
C SER A 90 4.68 -9.31 4.05
N GLN A 91 5.95 -9.67 4.21
CA GLN A 91 6.85 -9.72 3.05
C GLN A 91 6.53 -10.91 2.17
N PHE A 92 6.39 -10.66 0.86
CA PHE A 92 6.26 -11.73 -0.12
C PHE A 92 7.48 -12.67 -0.07
N LYS A 93 7.21 -13.95 0.16
CA LYS A 93 8.23 -15.01 0.08
C LYS A 93 7.86 -15.97 -1.06
N THR A 94 8.76 -16.11 -2.01
CA THR A 94 8.56 -16.97 -3.20
C THR A 94 8.35 -18.44 -2.88
N SER A 95 8.76 -18.90 -1.69
CA SER A 95 8.70 -20.31 -1.29
C SER A 95 7.46 -20.70 -0.50
N LYS A 96 6.71 -19.76 0.09
CA LYS A 96 5.54 -20.06 0.94
C LYS A 96 4.53 -18.91 0.92
N TYR A 97 3.28 -19.24 0.60
CA TYR A 97 2.15 -18.32 0.59
C TYR A 97 1.45 -18.23 1.94
N ILE A 98 2.17 -17.84 2.96
CA ILE A 98 1.54 -17.60 4.25
C ILE A 98 1.67 -16.13 4.55
N HIS A 99 0.57 -15.43 4.41
CA HIS A 99 0.48 -14.00 4.62
C HIS A 99 -0.67 -13.75 5.57
N GLY A 100 -0.39 -13.08 6.66
CA GLY A 100 -1.44 -12.67 7.57
C GLY A 100 -1.00 -12.53 9.01
N ALA A 101 -1.91 -11.98 9.81
CA ALA A 101 -1.66 -11.65 11.20
C ALA A 101 -1.70 -12.87 12.13
N PHE A 102 -2.32 -13.96 11.69
CA PHE A 102 -2.54 -15.17 12.47
C PHE A 102 -2.09 -16.41 11.65
N PRO A 103 -0.79 -16.58 11.45
CA PRO A 103 -0.24 -17.65 10.61
C PRO A 103 -0.61 -19.06 11.08
N GLU A 104 -0.91 -19.23 12.38
CA GLU A 104 -1.34 -20.49 12.97
C GLU A 104 -2.72 -20.96 12.47
N TYR A 105 -3.52 -20.08 11.92
CA TYR A 105 -4.81 -20.39 11.29
C TYR A 105 -4.73 -20.43 9.76
N GLY A 106 -3.52 -20.25 9.21
CA GLY A 106 -3.32 -20.22 7.77
C GLY A 106 -3.53 -21.57 7.11
N PHE A 107 -4.21 -21.55 5.98
CA PHE A 107 -4.35 -22.72 5.12
C PHE A 107 -3.37 -22.63 3.95
N GLN A 108 -2.45 -23.55 3.89
CA GLN A 108 -1.56 -23.71 2.74
C GLN A 108 -2.24 -24.57 1.69
N ARG A 109 -2.61 -23.96 0.59
CA ARG A 109 -3.37 -24.60 -0.49
C ARG A 109 -2.64 -25.79 -1.12
N TRP A 110 -1.30 -25.79 -1.07
CA TRP A 110 -0.46 -26.77 -1.75
C TRP A 110 0.18 -27.81 -0.81
N GLU A 111 0.34 -27.49 0.44
CA GLU A 111 1.11 -28.30 1.39
C GLU A 111 0.32 -28.69 2.65
N GLY A 112 -0.96 -28.37 2.70
CA GLY A 112 -1.75 -28.55 3.91
C GLY A 112 -1.51 -27.47 4.97
N ALA A 113 -2.03 -27.68 6.18
CA ALA A 113 -2.11 -26.67 7.24
C ALA A 113 -0.80 -26.47 8.06
N ASN A 114 0.36 -26.70 7.49
CA ASN A 114 1.62 -26.58 8.23
C ASN A 114 2.21 -25.18 8.06
N ASN A 115 1.95 -24.31 9.02
CA ASN A 115 2.58 -22.99 9.07
C ASN A 115 4.03 -23.11 9.53
N PRO A 116 4.99 -22.41 8.87
CA PRO A 116 6.35 -22.37 9.37
C PRO A 116 6.38 -21.70 10.75
N PRO A 117 7.09 -22.28 11.74
CA PRO A 117 7.11 -21.76 13.10
C PRO A 117 7.79 -20.38 13.25
N ASP A 118 8.53 -19.96 12.24
CA ASP A 118 9.28 -18.71 12.19
C ASP A 118 8.57 -17.59 11.41
N TYR A 119 7.37 -17.85 10.92
CA TYR A 119 6.59 -16.83 10.22
C TYR A 119 6.00 -15.84 11.22
N LYS A 120 6.26 -14.56 10.99
CA LYS A 120 5.73 -13.45 11.80
C LYS A 120 5.05 -12.43 10.92
N PHE A 121 3.87 -12.00 11.35
CA PHE A 121 3.25 -10.80 10.82
C PHE A 121 4.02 -9.58 11.33
N GLU A 122 4.53 -8.79 10.40
CA GLU A 122 5.23 -7.55 10.72
C GLU A 122 4.42 -6.38 10.14
N ALA A 123 3.69 -5.69 11.00
CA ALA A 123 3.09 -4.41 10.60
C ALA A 123 4.20 -3.40 10.26
N PRO A 124 3.99 -2.54 9.24
CA PRO A 124 4.95 -1.50 8.91
C PRO A 124 5.27 -0.67 10.16
N ARG A 125 6.55 -0.49 10.46
CA ARG A 125 6.99 0.35 11.58
C ARG A 125 6.83 1.82 11.20
N LEU A 126 5.63 2.35 11.44
CA LEU A 126 5.32 3.77 11.25
C LEU A 126 5.65 4.58 12.53
N GLU A 127 6.82 4.32 13.09
CA GLU A 127 7.31 4.97 14.30
C GLU A 127 8.54 5.82 14.01
N LEU A 128 8.68 6.89 14.76
CA LEU A 128 9.93 7.65 14.74
C LEU A 128 11.05 6.81 15.34
N HIS A 129 12.23 6.87 14.73
CA HIS A 129 13.42 6.18 15.23
C HIS A 129 13.67 6.48 16.70
N GLN A 130 14.11 5.48 17.47
CA GLN A 130 14.47 5.63 18.89
C GLN A 130 15.44 6.82 19.06
N GLY A 131 15.12 7.72 19.97
CA GLY A 131 15.88 8.95 20.22
C GLY A 131 15.43 10.18 19.41
N MET A 132 14.47 10.04 18.48
CA MET A 132 13.89 11.19 17.82
C MET A 132 12.56 11.60 18.50
N LEU A 133 12.61 12.66 19.31
CA LEU A 133 11.42 13.25 19.90
C LEU A 133 10.55 13.89 18.80
N LYS A 134 9.22 13.78 18.97
CA LYS A 134 8.23 14.36 18.02
C LYS A 134 8.48 15.86 17.77
N ASP A 135 8.83 16.61 18.78
CA ASP A 135 9.08 18.05 18.65
C ASP A 135 10.34 18.35 17.87
N ARG A 136 11.39 17.55 18.05
CA ARG A 136 12.62 17.67 17.28
C ARG A 136 12.41 17.33 15.81
N PHE A 137 11.55 16.33 15.53
CA PHE A 137 11.14 15.99 14.16
C PHE A 137 10.33 17.12 13.52
N LYS A 138 9.34 17.69 14.24
CA LYS A 138 8.55 18.84 13.79
C LYS A 138 9.43 20.06 13.52
N SER A 139 10.38 20.37 14.40
CA SER A 139 11.31 21.47 14.20
C SER A 139 12.17 21.31 12.97
N ARG A 140 12.64 20.09 12.70
CA ARG A 140 13.41 19.77 11.47
C ARG A 140 12.55 19.91 10.21
N LEU A 141 11.28 19.48 10.26
CA LEU A 141 10.34 19.67 9.16
C LEU A 141 10.04 21.16 8.90
N ALA A 142 9.87 21.95 9.95
CA ALA A 142 9.65 23.39 9.83
C ALA A 142 10.88 24.11 9.21
N LEU A 143 12.08 23.75 9.64
CA LEU A 143 13.31 24.27 9.04
C LEU A 143 13.44 23.90 7.57
N LEU A 144 13.17 22.64 7.24
CA LEU A 144 13.22 22.16 5.86
C LEU A 144 12.16 22.86 4.99
N SER A 145 10.95 23.08 5.54
CA SER A 145 9.90 23.83 4.86
C SER A 145 10.29 25.28 4.56
N GLY A 146 10.98 25.95 5.50
CA GLY A 146 11.50 27.30 5.31
C GLY A 146 12.56 27.37 4.22
N LEU A 147 13.48 26.38 4.18
CA LEU A 147 14.49 26.28 3.12
C LEU A 147 13.85 26.03 1.74
N ASP A 148 12.83 25.18 1.68
CA ASP A 148 12.13 24.90 0.42
C ASP A 148 11.28 26.09 -0.05
N GLU A 149 10.80 26.92 0.86
CA GLU A 149 10.08 28.15 0.52
C GLU A 149 11.03 29.19 -0.12
N GLN A 150 12.26 29.31 0.40
CA GLN A 150 13.30 30.12 -0.23
C GLN A 150 13.70 29.55 -1.60
N ARG A 151 13.81 28.25 -1.75
CA ARG A 151 14.08 27.59 -3.04
C ARG A 151 12.95 27.78 -4.05
N ARG A 152 11.68 27.74 -3.62
CA ARG A 152 10.51 27.95 -4.49
C ARG A 152 10.47 29.34 -5.10
N HIS A 153 11.01 30.34 -4.43
CA HIS A 153 11.20 31.66 -5.01
C HIS A 153 12.21 31.66 -6.18
N LEU A 154 13.11 30.65 -6.22
CA LEU A 154 14.11 30.49 -7.27
C LEU A 154 13.68 29.51 -8.38
N ASP A 155 12.90 28.45 -8.02
CA ASP A 155 12.45 27.40 -8.95
C ASP A 155 10.92 27.36 -9.08
N ARG A 156 10.39 27.87 -10.18
CA ARG A 156 8.95 27.83 -10.53
C ARG A 156 8.50 26.46 -11.07
N ALA A 157 9.10 25.35 -10.68
CA ALA A 157 8.77 24.04 -11.22
C ALA A 157 7.66 23.33 -10.44
N ALA A 158 6.62 22.87 -11.14
CA ALA A 158 5.46 22.13 -10.61
C ALA A 158 5.83 20.85 -9.83
N GLN A 159 6.97 20.23 -10.12
CA GLN A 159 7.47 19.02 -9.46
C GLN A 159 7.79 19.22 -7.97
N VAL A 160 8.19 20.41 -7.54
CA VAL A 160 8.52 20.70 -6.13
C VAL A 160 7.28 20.69 -5.24
N GLY A 161 6.13 21.14 -5.75
CA GLY A 161 4.86 21.13 -5.02
C GLY A 161 4.39 19.74 -4.67
N GLN A 162 4.55 18.80 -5.59
CA GLN A 162 4.18 17.41 -5.45
C GLN A 162 5.07 16.68 -4.42
N PHE A 163 6.39 16.84 -4.52
CA PHE A 163 7.33 16.28 -3.56
C PHE A 163 7.05 16.74 -2.12
N ASN A 164 6.73 18.03 -1.93
CA ASN A 164 6.41 18.59 -0.63
C ASN A 164 5.11 18.02 -0.06
N ARG A 165 4.12 17.73 -0.91
CA ARG A 165 2.88 17.07 -0.50
C ARG A 165 3.16 15.68 0.05
N PHE A 166 3.85 14.83 -0.69
CA PHE A 166 4.21 13.47 -0.24
C PHE A 166 5.05 13.45 1.03
N ARG A 167 5.98 14.40 1.15
CA ARG A 167 6.77 14.54 2.38
C ARG A 167 5.90 14.90 3.60
N GLY A 168 4.95 15.82 3.42
CA GLY A 168 3.99 16.18 4.48
C GLY A 168 3.13 15.00 4.92
N GLU A 169 2.68 14.21 3.97
CA GLU A 169 1.90 13.01 4.21
C GLU A 169 2.70 11.94 4.97
N ALA A 170 3.92 11.65 4.52
CA ALA A 170 4.81 10.70 5.20
C ALA A 170 5.11 11.14 6.64
N ALA A 171 5.37 12.44 6.85
CA ALA A 171 5.59 12.99 8.18
C ALA A 171 4.35 12.83 9.08
N SER A 172 3.15 13.04 8.54
CA SER A 172 1.90 12.88 9.26
C SER A 172 1.64 11.43 9.66
N LEU A 173 1.93 10.48 8.77
CA LEU A 173 1.86 9.05 9.08
C LEU A 173 2.79 8.65 10.22
N LEU A 174 4.03 9.15 10.23
CA LEU A 174 5.02 8.85 11.25
C LEU A 174 4.72 9.51 12.62
N THR A 175 3.97 10.60 12.63
CA THR A 175 3.64 11.32 13.88
C THR A 175 2.25 10.98 14.42
N GLY A 176 1.37 10.41 13.60
CA GLY A 176 0.02 9.99 13.96
C GLY A 176 0.00 8.62 14.65
N SER A 177 -0.76 8.49 15.74
CA SER A 177 -0.92 7.18 16.42
C SER A 177 -2.00 6.30 15.80
N GLY A 178 -2.93 6.88 15.04
CA GLY A 178 -4.11 6.17 14.54
C GLY A 178 -3.80 5.03 13.56
N VAL A 179 -2.82 5.23 12.67
CA VAL A 179 -2.41 4.19 11.71
C VAL A 179 -1.70 3.04 12.42
N HIS A 180 -0.80 3.37 13.34
CA HIS A 180 -0.11 2.36 14.13
C HIS A 180 -1.09 1.48 14.92
N GLN A 181 -2.09 2.10 15.56
CA GLN A 181 -3.14 1.36 16.27
C GLN A 181 -3.98 0.49 15.32
N ALA A 182 -4.34 1.02 14.15
CA ALA A 182 -5.13 0.28 13.16
C ALA A 182 -4.39 -0.93 12.59
N LEU A 183 -3.07 -0.87 12.48
CA LEU A 183 -2.24 -1.98 11.98
C LEU A 183 -1.89 -3.01 13.06
N ASN A 184 -2.11 -2.71 14.33
CA ASN A 184 -1.88 -3.65 15.43
C ASN A 184 -3.10 -4.57 15.62
N VAL A 185 -3.29 -5.50 14.69
CA VAL A 185 -4.44 -6.42 14.67
C VAL A 185 -4.49 -7.36 15.89
N HIS A 186 -3.35 -7.63 16.51
CA HIS A 186 -3.28 -8.46 17.72
C HIS A 186 -3.81 -7.75 18.97
N SER A 187 -3.91 -6.42 18.96
CA SER A 187 -4.50 -5.64 20.05
C SER A 187 -6.00 -5.41 19.91
N ALA A 188 -6.60 -5.87 18.82
CA ALA A 188 -8.04 -5.81 18.63
C ALA A 188 -8.77 -6.67 19.68
N ASP A 189 -9.96 -6.24 20.11
CA ASP A 189 -10.76 -7.03 21.04
C ASP A 189 -11.20 -8.39 20.45
N ASP A 190 -11.45 -9.36 21.32
CA ASP A 190 -11.78 -10.73 20.90
C ASP A 190 -13.03 -10.78 20.01
N LYS A 191 -14.02 -9.92 20.24
CA LYS A 191 -15.25 -9.88 19.43
C LYS A 191 -14.97 -9.41 18.01
N LEU A 192 -14.04 -8.47 17.87
CA LEU A 192 -13.63 -7.99 16.56
C LEU A 192 -12.84 -9.07 15.81
N GLN A 193 -11.93 -9.74 16.52
CA GLN A 193 -11.16 -10.85 15.96
C GLN A 193 -12.06 -12.04 15.55
N GLU A 194 -13.07 -12.37 16.36
CA GLU A 194 -14.07 -13.41 16.02
C GLU A 194 -14.92 -13.01 14.82
N LYS A 195 -15.34 -11.74 14.74
CA LYS A 195 -16.18 -11.24 13.63
C LYS A 195 -15.49 -11.34 12.27
N TYR A 196 -14.20 -11.04 12.21
CA TYR A 196 -13.43 -11.03 10.97
C TYR A 196 -12.67 -12.34 10.72
N GLY A 197 -12.57 -13.20 11.71
CA GLY A 197 -11.82 -14.44 11.68
C GLY A 197 -10.33 -14.25 11.93
N LYS A 198 -9.70 -15.27 12.47
CA LYS A 198 -8.23 -15.35 12.63
C LYS A 198 -7.67 -16.15 11.45
N ASN A 199 -7.69 -15.51 10.27
CA ASN A 199 -7.26 -16.12 9.02
C ASN A 199 -5.95 -15.46 8.54
N THR A 200 -5.23 -16.18 7.71
CA THR A 200 -4.11 -15.65 6.93
C THR A 200 -4.61 -15.00 5.66
#